data_cd251418d86832f9367915d8461615df
#
_entry.id   cd251418d86832f9367915d8461615df
#
_cell.length_a   1.000
_cell.length_b   1.000
_cell.length_c   1.000
_cell.angle_alpha   90.00
_cell.angle_beta   90.00
_cell.angle_gamma   90.00
#
_symmetry.space_group_name_H-M   'P 1'
#
loop_
_entity.id
_entity.type
_entity.pdbx_description
1 polymer ?
#
loop_
_entity_poly.entity_id
_entity_poly.type
_entity_poly.pdbx_seq_one_letter_code
_entity_poly.pdbx_strand_id
1 'polypeptide(L)'
;DRENHWKKRLDGVLDAFRSEPYFLEVVPQFIDKGNTLGVLMTKLSVSPEEVIAIGDGVCDVTMLQLAGVGIAMGNAEDSVKACVDKTTLTNEEEGVAVAVERTILAEIRPTEVPLDQLNMRARHALMGNLGIQYTYASEDRVEATMPVDERTRQPFGILHGGATLALAETVAGLGSMILAKPDEIVVGMQVSGNHMSSAHEGDTVRAVGTIIHKGRSSHVWNVDVFTSTDKLVSSIRVVNSILKKK
;
A
#
# COMPACT_ATOMS: atom_id res chain seq x y z
N ASP A 1 7.27 1.57 -49.73
CA ASP A 1 7.50 1.34 -48.30
C ASP A 1 7.47 -0.18 -48.04
N ARG A 2 8.56 -0.73 -47.49
CA ARG A 2 8.74 -2.18 -47.28
C ARG A 2 7.68 -2.78 -46.35
N GLU A 3 7.24 -2.07 -45.35
CA GLU A 3 6.22 -2.52 -44.39
C GLU A 3 4.87 -2.75 -45.09
N ASN A 4 4.38 -1.77 -45.83
CA ASN A 4 3.12 -1.89 -46.55
C ASN A 4 3.17 -2.99 -47.63
N HIS A 5 4.35 -3.23 -48.21
CA HIS A 5 4.54 -4.34 -49.11
C HIS A 5 4.34 -5.71 -48.42
N TRP A 6 4.94 -5.89 -47.25
CA TRP A 6 4.81 -7.15 -46.51
C TRP A 6 3.43 -7.33 -45.89
N LYS A 7 2.84 -6.28 -45.30
CA LYS A 7 1.47 -6.34 -44.80
C LYS A 7 0.48 -6.77 -45.88
N LYS A 8 0.55 -6.17 -47.06
CA LYS A 8 -0.30 -6.54 -48.18
C LYS A 8 -0.08 -7.97 -48.71
N ARG A 9 1.16 -8.47 -48.63
CA ARG A 9 1.50 -9.83 -49.07
C ARG A 9 1.11 -10.92 -48.10
N LEU A 10 1.02 -10.59 -46.84
CA LEU A 10 0.66 -11.50 -45.76
C LEU A 10 -0.83 -11.42 -45.41
N ASP A 11 -1.52 -10.43 -45.94
CA ASP A 11 -2.93 -10.21 -45.68
C ASP A 11 -3.79 -11.47 -45.96
N GLY A 12 -4.64 -11.83 -45.00
CA GLY A 12 -5.46 -13.04 -45.03
C GLY A 12 -4.74 -14.36 -44.68
N VAL A 13 -3.42 -14.33 -44.41
CA VAL A 13 -2.64 -15.51 -44.03
C VAL A 13 -1.98 -15.34 -42.64
N LEU A 14 -1.41 -14.16 -42.41
CA LEU A 14 -0.70 -13.81 -41.17
C LEU A 14 -1.02 -12.35 -40.80
N ASP A 15 -1.01 -12.05 -39.54
CA ASP A 15 -1.09 -10.68 -39.03
C ASP A 15 0.33 -10.09 -38.93
N ALA A 16 0.48 -8.85 -39.37
CA ALA A 16 1.75 -8.12 -39.31
C ALA A 16 1.54 -6.74 -38.70
N PHE A 17 2.22 -6.46 -37.61
CA PHE A 17 2.15 -5.18 -36.92
C PHE A 17 3.54 -4.70 -36.49
N ARG A 18 3.65 -3.41 -36.21
CA ARG A 18 4.87 -2.80 -35.71
C ARG A 18 4.86 -2.79 -34.20
N SER A 19 5.80 -3.48 -33.57
CA SER A 19 5.96 -3.48 -32.11
C SER A 19 6.91 -2.38 -31.65
N GLU A 20 7.91 -2.07 -32.48
CA GLU A 20 8.90 -1.02 -32.24
C GLU A 20 9.21 -0.28 -33.56
N PRO A 21 9.78 0.93 -33.54
CA PRO A 21 10.07 1.69 -34.77
C PRO A 21 10.84 0.92 -35.84
N TYR A 22 11.58 -0.09 -35.46
CA TYR A 22 12.47 -0.86 -36.36
C TYR A 22 12.06 -2.31 -36.55
N PHE A 23 11.00 -2.80 -35.86
CA PHE A 23 10.56 -4.18 -35.92
C PHE A 23 9.16 -4.32 -36.53
N LEU A 24 9.01 -5.20 -37.49
CA LEU A 24 7.75 -5.71 -37.99
C LEU A 24 7.59 -7.15 -37.47
N GLU A 25 6.66 -7.33 -36.57
CA GLU A 25 6.29 -8.65 -36.06
C GLU A 25 5.27 -9.29 -36.99
N VAL A 26 5.43 -10.58 -37.20
CA VAL A 26 4.53 -11.40 -38.03
C VAL A 26 4.09 -12.59 -37.21
N VAL A 27 2.77 -12.70 -37.00
CA VAL A 27 2.18 -13.76 -36.15
C VAL A 27 1.04 -14.45 -36.92
N PRO A 28 0.67 -15.70 -36.54
CA PRO A 28 -0.53 -16.32 -37.08
C PRO A 28 -1.76 -15.44 -36.83
N GLN A 29 -2.74 -15.50 -37.72
CA GLN A 29 -3.99 -14.77 -37.57
C GLN A 29 -4.65 -15.09 -36.22
N PHE A 30 -5.28 -14.09 -35.64
CA PHE A 30 -5.96 -14.16 -34.34
C PHE A 30 -5.03 -14.44 -33.14
N ILE A 31 -3.72 -14.32 -33.32
CA ILE A 31 -2.76 -14.37 -32.22
C ILE A 31 -2.37 -12.95 -31.82
N ASP A 32 -2.96 -12.47 -30.76
CA ASP A 32 -2.63 -11.22 -30.09
C ASP A 32 -2.61 -11.41 -28.56
N LYS A 33 -2.18 -10.41 -27.81
CA LYS A 33 -2.08 -10.49 -26.35
C LYS A 33 -3.43 -10.68 -25.67
N GLY A 34 -4.50 -10.08 -26.20
CA GLY A 34 -5.87 -10.23 -25.67
C GLY A 34 -6.41 -11.64 -25.85
N ASN A 35 -6.33 -12.19 -27.08
CA ASN A 35 -6.77 -13.56 -27.36
C ASN A 35 -5.95 -14.57 -26.54
N THR A 36 -4.64 -14.37 -26.43
CA THR A 36 -3.76 -15.24 -25.61
C THR A 36 -4.13 -15.16 -24.13
N LEU A 37 -4.42 -13.97 -23.61
CA LEU A 37 -4.90 -13.76 -22.24
C LEU A 37 -6.23 -14.47 -22.02
N GLY A 38 -7.19 -14.37 -22.97
CA GLY A 38 -8.48 -15.08 -22.88
C GLY A 38 -8.34 -16.60 -22.79
N VAL A 39 -7.42 -17.18 -23.57
CA VAL A 39 -7.09 -18.62 -23.46
C VAL A 39 -6.50 -18.97 -22.10
N LEU A 40 -5.60 -18.13 -21.59
CA LEU A 40 -4.99 -18.30 -20.27
C LEU A 40 -6.04 -18.23 -19.16
N MET A 41 -6.92 -17.22 -19.19
CA MET A 41 -8.03 -17.06 -18.24
C MET A 41 -8.94 -18.29 -18.22
N THR A 42 -9.30 -18.81 -19.39
CA THR A 42 -10.09 -20.04 -19.50
C THR A 42 -9.39 -21.23 -18.87
N LYS A 43 -8.08 -21.40 -19.11
CA LYS A 43 -7.28 -22.50 -18.52
C LYS A 43 -7.15 -22.40 -17.01
N LEU A 44 -7.09 -21.18 -16.46
CA LEU A 44 -6.95 -20.92 -15.03
C LEU A 44 -8.31 -20.81 -14.32
N SER A 45 -9.43 -20.84 -15.06
CA SER A 45 -10.78 -20.59 -14.55
C SER A 45 -10.90 -19.25 -13.84
N VAL A 46 -10.28 -18.19 -14.40
CA VAL A 46 -10.28 -16.83 -13.91
C VAL A 46 -11.19 -15.98 -14.80
N SER A 47 -12.05 -15.16 -14.20
CA SER A 47 -12.94 -14.23 -14.91
C SER A 47 -12.22 -12.92 -15.26
N PRO A 48 -12.70 -12.13 -16.25
CA PRO A 48 -12.10 -10.84 -16.60
C PRO A 48 -11.96 -9.90 -15.39
N GLU A 49 -12.94 -9.88 -14.50
CA GLU A 49 -13.01 -9.02 -13.32
C GLU A 49 -11.88 -9.32 -12.32
N GLU A 50 -11.29 -10.51 -12.38
CA GLU A 50 -10.17 -10.93 -11.54
C GLU A 50 -8.80 -10.66 -12.18
N VAL A 51 -8.78 -9.97 -13.34
CA VAL A 51 -7.55 -9.73 -14.12
C VAL A 51 -7.23 -8.23 -14.16
N ILE A 52 -5.99 -7.92 -13.88
CA ILE A 52 -5.40 -6.60 -14.10
C ILE A 52 -4.36 -6.73 -15.20
N ALA A 53 -4.46 -5.90 -16.23
CA ALA A 53 -3.48 -5.81 -17.31
C ALA A 53 -2.79 -4.45 -17.30
N ILE A 54 -1.47 -4.44 -17.50
CA ILE A 54 -0.66 -3.22 -17.57
C ILE A 54 0.14 -3.27 -18.88
N GLY A 55 0.15 -2.18 -19.64
CA GLY A 55 0.86 -2.13 -20.92
C GLY A 55 1.10 -0.71 -21.41
N ASP A 56 1.97 -0.58 -22.44
CA ASP A 56 2.36 0.73 -23.01
C ASP A 56 2.29 0.76 -24.55
N GLY A 57 2.25 -0.39 -25.19
CA GLY A 57 2.26 -0.51 -26.65
C GLY A 57 0.87 -0.69 -27.27
N VAL A 58 0.75 -0.36 -28.56
CA VAL A 58 -0.48 -0.62 -29.33
C VAL A 58 -0.83 -2.11 -29.35
N CYS A 59 0.17 -3.00 -29.28
CA CYS A 59 -0.03 -4.44 -29.19
C CYS A 59 -0.62 -4.91 -27.85
N ASP A 60 -0.67 -4.05 -26.83
CA ASP A 60 -1.27 -4.35 -25.52
C ASP A 60 -2.76 -4.01 -25.44
N VAL A 61 -3.28 -3.22 -26.39
CA VAL A 61 -4.64 -2.68 -26.35
C VAL A 61 -5.69 -3.78 -26.16
N THR A 62 -5.58 -4.88 -26.90
CA THR A 62 -6.54 -6.00 -26.81
C THR A 62 -6.52 -6.67 -25.43
N MET A 63 -5.35 -6.79 -24.82
CA MET A 63 -5.17 -7.32 -23.47
C MET A 63 -5.71 -6.36 -22.43
N LEU A 64 -5.42 -5.06 -22.57
CA LEU A 64 -5.87 -4.01 -21.67
C LEU A 64 -7.41 -3.90 -21.64
N GLN A 65 -8.06 -4.05 -22.82
CA GLN A 65 -9.52 -3.99 -22.95
C GLN A 65 -10.23 -5.26 -22.47
N LEU A 66 -9.55 -6.41 -22.50
CA LEU A 66 -10.11 -7.69 -22.04
C LEU A 66 -10.11 -7.80 -20.52
N ALA A 67 -9.11 -7.27 -19.86
CA ALA A 67 -8.99 -7.31 -18.40
C ALA A 67 -10.07 -6.46 -17.71
N GLY A 68 -10.52 -6.87 -16.53
CA GLY A 68 -11.45 -6.09 -15.71
C GLY A 68 -10.86 -4.75 -15.28
N VAL A 69 -9.53 -4.68 -15.17
CA VAL A 69 -8.80 -3.42 -14.97
C VAL A 69 -7.64 -3.34 -15.94
N GLY A 70 -7.79 -2.51 -16.99
CA GLY A 70 -6.70 -2.15 -17.91
C GLY A 70 -6.01 -0.87 -17.45
N ILE A 71 -4.67 -0.86 -17.41
CA ILE A 71 -3.87 0.28 -16.98
C ILE A 71 -2.82 0.58 -18.04
N ALA A 72 -2.87 1.77 -18.63
CA ALA A 72 -1.82 2.25 -19.53
C ALA A 72 -0.64 2.83 -18.74
N MET A 73 0.57 2.57 -19.19
CA MET A 73 1.77 3.21 -18.65
C MET A 73 1.81 4.70 -19.01
N GLY A 74 2.45 5.50 -18.16
CA GLY A 74 2.60 6.95 -18.39
C GLY A 74 3.36 7.32 -19.67
N ASN A 75 4.28 6.47 -20.11
CA ASN A 75 5.02 6.59 -21.36
C ASN A 75 4.28 6.02 -22.59
N ALA A 76 3.09 5.43 -22.42
CA ALA A 76 2.29 4.92 -23.54
C ALA A 76 1.85 6.06 -24.46
N GLU A 77 1.62 5.72 -25.75
CA GLU A 77 1.02 6.66 -26.71
C GLU A 77 -0.41 7.04 -26.30
N ASP A 78 -0.86 8.24 -26.72
CA ASP A 78 -2.20 8.73 -26.40
C ASP A 78 -3.31 7.80 -26.93
N SER A 79 -3.06 7.12 -28.05
CA SER A 79 -3.95 6.10 -28.63
C SER A 79 -4.18 4.92 -27.67
N VAL A 80 -3.16 4.49 -26.95
CA VAL A 80 -3.23 3.41 -25.95
C VAL A 80 -3.93 3.89 -24.69
N LYS A 81 -3.57 5.09 -24.20
CA LYS A 81 -4.21 5.71 -23.02
C LYS A 81 -5.71 5.92 -23.22
N ALA A 82 -6.13 6.27 -24.45
CA ALA A 82 -7.55 6.45 -24.79
C ALA A 82 -8.37 5.16 -24.77
N CYS A 83 -7.72 3.99 -24.75
CA CYS A 83 -8.39 2.68 -24.75
C CYS A 83 -8.72 2.14 -23.34
N VAL A 84 -8.29 2.83 -22.27
CA VAL A 84 -8.44 2.41 -20.88
C VAL A 84 -8.80 3.58 -19.97
N ASP A 85 -9.41 3.27 -18.83
CA ASP A 85 -9.84 4.29 -17.86
C ASP A 85 -8.74 4.70 -16.88
N LYS A 86 -7.67 3.92 -16.77
CA LYS A 86 -6.59 4.15 -15.79
C LYS A 86 -5.24 4.30 -16.46
N THR A 87 -4.47 5.27 -15.97
CA THR A 87 -3.07 5.46 -16.36
C THR A 87 -2.19 5.50 -15.11
N THR A 88 -1.02 4.86 -15.16
CA THR A 88 -0.01 4.90 -14.11
C THR A 88 1.15 5.84 -14.50
N LEU A 89 2.24 5.82 -13.71
CA LEU A 89 3.46 6.56 -14.00
C LEU A 89 4.24 5.93 -15.16
N THR A 90 5.31 6.57 -15.57
CA THR A 90 6.19 6.09 -16.65
C THR A 90 7.02 4.88 -16.18
N ASN A 91 7.65 4.20 -17.12
CA ASN A 91 8.59 3.12 -16.84
C ASN A 91 9.81 3.59 -16.02
N GLU A 92 10.22 4.86 -16.17
CA GLU A 92 11.32 5.46 -15.40
C GLU A 92 10.90 5.89 -13.98
N GLU A 93 9.60 5.98 -13.73
CA GLU A 93 9.00 6.34 -12.44
C GLU A 93 8.38 5.14 -11.72
N GLU A 94 8.83 3.93 -12.01
CA GLU A 94 8.34 2.68 -11.40
C GLU A 94 6.83 2.46 -11.62
N GLY A 95 6.29 2.85 -12.78
CA GLY A 95 4.86 2.87 -13.08
C GLY A 95 4.14 1.55 -12.85
N VAL A 96 4.78 0.40 -13.10
CA VAL A 96 4.21 -0.93 -12.82
C VAL A 96 4.05 -1.15 -11.33
N ALA A 97 5.09 -0.84 -10.52
CA ALA A 97 5.04 -0.97 -9.07
C ALA A 97 3.91 -0.09 -8.49
N VAL A 98 3.83 1.16 -8.94
CA VAL A 98 2.77 2.10 -8.53
C VAL A 98 1.37 1.60 -8.92
N ALA A 99 1.21 1.00 -10.12
CA ALA A 99 -0.05 0.42 -10.54
C ALA A 99 -0.46 -0.76 -9.63
N VAL A 100 0.47 -1.66 -9.31
CA VAL A 100 0.25 -2.80 -8.41
C VAL A 100 -0.11 -2.31 -7.00
N GLU A 101 0.64 -1.35 -6.45
CA GLU A 101 0.35 -0.77 -5.13
C GLU A 101 -1.04 -0.13 -5.06
N ARG A 102 -1.42 0.62 -6.09
CA ARG A 102 -2.70 1.34 -6.11
C ARG A 102 -3.91 0.46 -6.43
N THR A 103 -3.73 -0.67 -7.12
CA THR A 103 -4.85 -1.54 -7.52
C THR A 103 -4.91 -2.82 -6.71
N ILE A 104 -3.83 -3.57 -6.58
CA ILE A 104 -3.82 -4.86 -5.89
C ILE A 104 -3.65 -4.64 -4.39
N LEU A 105 -2.61 -3.90 -3.98
CA LEU A 105 -2.31 -3.72 -2.56
C LEU A 105 -3.29 -2.77 -1.87
N ALA A 106 -3.92 -1.85 -2.60
CA ALA A 106 -4.98 -1.02 -2.06
C ALA A 106 -6.31 -1.78 -1.89
N GLU A 107 -6.58 -2.80 -2.70
CA GLU A 107 -7.77 -3.66 -2.57
C GLU A 107 -7.55 -4.83 -1.60
N ILE A 108 -6.32 -5.29 -1.40
CA ILE A 108 -5.91 -6.16 -0.30
C ILE A 108 -5.80 -5.31 1.00
N ARG A 109 -6.59 -4.26 1.14
CA ARG A 109 -6.78 -3.68 2.47
C ARG A 109 -7.53 -4.71 3.31
N PRO A 110 -6.93 -5.18 4.41
CA PRO A 110 -7.70 -5.92 5.41
C PRO A 110 -8.93 -5.06 5.72
N THR A 111 -10.07 -5.70 5.98
CA THR A 111 -11.31 -5.11 6.46
C THR A 111 -11.05 -3.75 7.09
N GLU A 112 -11.56 -2.65 6.49
CA GLU A 112 -11.29 -1.29 6.95
C GLU A 112 -11.45 -1.23 8.46
N VAL A 113 -10.33 -1.07 9.14
CA VAL A 113 -10.37 -0.86 10.58
C VAL A 113 -11.11 0.47 10.76
N PRO A 114 -12.27 0.50 11.46
CA PRO A 114 -13.08 1.70 11.52
C PRO A 114 -12.42 2.73 12.45
N LEU A 115 -11.39 3.42 11.91
CA LEU A 115 -10.54 4.34 12.68
C LEU A 115 -11.33 5.45 13.34
N ASP A 116 -12.37 5.98 12.68
CA ASP A 116 -13.24 7.01 13.26
C ASP A 116 -13.96 6.50 14.52
N GLN A 117 -14.45 5.27 14.49
CA GLN A 117 -15.10 4.66 15.66
C GLN A 117 -14.09 4.37 16.78
N LEU A 118 -12.88 3.92 16.44
CA LEU A 118 -11.82 3.69 17.42
C LEU A 118 -11.37 5.01 18.07
N ASN A 119 -11.15 6.04 17.28
CA ASN A 119 -10.81 7.38 17.77
C ASN A 119 -11.93 7.95 18.64
N MET A 120 -13.21 7.77 18.27
CA MET A 120 -14.36 8.19 19.10
C MET A 120 -14.40 7.43 20.44
N ARG A 121 -14.22 6.13 20.46
CA ARG A 121 -14.24 5.31 21.70
C ARG A 121 -13.09 5.67 22.63
N ALA A 122 -11.93 6.04 22.07
CA ALA A 122 -10.74 6.40 22.82
C ALA A 122 -10.77 7.80 23.46
N ARG A 123 -11.79 8.63 23.17
CA ARG A 123 -11.89 10.03 23.64
C ARG A 123 -11.79 10.21 25.15
N HIS A 124 -12.29 9.25 25.93
CA HIS A 124 -12.29 9.29 27.39
C HIS A 124 -11.23 8.39 28.04
N ALA A 125 -10.30 7.88 27.22
CA ALA A 125 -9.16 7.08 27.63
C ALA A 125 -7.86 7.91 27.57
N LEU A 126 -6.73 7.28 27.93
CA LEU A 126 -5.40 7.92 27.87
C LEU A 126 -5.12 8.53 26.49
N MET A 127 -5.48 7.84 25.41
CA MET A 127 -5.31 8.34 24.04
C MET A 127 -5.97 9.70 23.83
N GLY A 128 -7.24 9.84 24.22
CA GLY A 128 -7.98 11.09 24.09
C GLY A 128 -7.37 12.21 24.96
N ASN A 129 -6.91 11.87 26.17
CA ASN A 129 -6.22 12.82 27.06
C ASN A 129 -4.91 13.35 26.46
N LEU A 130 -4.21 12.52 25.70
CA LEU A 130 -2.97 12.91 25.00
C LEU A 130 -3.23 13.46 23.57
N GLY A 131 -4.47 13.42 23.10
CA GLY A 131 -4.81 13.83 21.74
C GLY A 131 -4.31 12.88 20.64
N ILE A 132 -4.08 11.61 20.99
CA ILE A 132 -3.65 10.58 20.04
C ILE A 132 -4.81 10.22 19.12
N GLN A 133 -4.55 10.18 17.82
CA GLN A 133 -5.53 9.76 16.81
C GLN A 133 -4.88 8.79 15.81
N TYR A 134 -5.51 7.65 15.60
CA TYR A 134 -5.13 6.73 14.54
C TYR A 134 -5.43 7.32 13.18
N THR A 135 -4.48 7.22 12.26
CA THR A 135 -4.57 7.74 10.90
C THR A 135 -4.49 6.64 9.84
N TYR A 136 -3.91 5.49 10.19
CA TYR A 136 -3.81 4.33 9.31
C TYR A 136 -3.71 3.05 10.14
N ALA A 137 -4.28 1.94 9.66
CA ALA A 137 -4.10 0.62 10.27
C ALA A 137 -4.24 -0.51 9.24
N SER A 138 -3.30 -1.45 9.29
CA SER A 138 -3.27 -2.70 8.53
C SER A 138 -2.67 -3.82 9.40
N GLU A 139 -2.54 -5.01 8.86
CA GLU A 139 -1.93 -6.15 9.59
C GLU A 139 -0.44 -5.96 9.89
N ASP A 140 0.26 -5.21 9.08
CA ASP A 140 1.71 -5.02 9.14
C ASP A 140 2.14 -3.61 9.57
N ARG A 141 1.22 -2.63 9.48
CA ARG A 141 1.53 -1.23 9.75
C ARG A 141 0.36 -0.50 10.41
N VAL A 142 0.65 0.29 11.43
CA VAL A 142 -0.30 1.20 12.09
C VAL A 142 0.33 2.56 12.24
N GLU A 143 -0.43 3.63 11.99
CA GLU A 143 -0.01 5.00 12.21
C GLU A 143 -0.98 5.74 13.12
N ALA A 144 -0.42 6.65 13.91
CA ALA A 144 -1.17 7.60 14.72
C ALA A 144 -0.43 8.92 14.83
N THR A 145 -1.16 9.99 15.10
CA THR A 145 -0.62 11.30 15.38
C THR A 145 -0.87 11.71 16.82
N MET A 146 -0.03 12.60 17.35
CA MET A 146 -0.17 13.20 18.67
C MET A 146 0.35 14.64 18.64
N PRO A 147 -0.42 15.63 19.13
CA PRO A 147 0.06 17.01 19.21
C PRO A 147 1.14 17.15 20.29
N VAL A 148 2.05 18.08 20.08
CA VAL A 148 3.02 18.54 21.09
C VAL A 148 2.47 19.80 21.74
N ASP A 149 1.73 19.63 22.83
CA ASP A 149 1.07 20.70 23.56
C ASP A 149 1.24 20.55 25.08
N GLU A 150 0.47 21.32 25.86
CA GLU A 150 0.53 21.31 27.32
C GLU A 150 0.34 19.94 27.96
N ARG A 151 -0.34 18.99 27.27
CA ARG A 151 -0.61 17.62 27.74
C ARG A 151 0.55 16.67 27.51
N THR A 152 1.40 16.96 26.54
CA THR A 152 2.41 16.01 26.01
C THR A 152 3.84 16.54 26.09
N ARG A 153 4.02 17.84 26.35
CA ARG A 153 5.34 18.46 26.51
C ARG A 153 5.89 18.31 27.93
N GLN A 154 7.20 18.36 28.05
CA GLN A 154 7.88 18.58 29.33
C GLN A 154 8.07 20.10 29.60
N PRO A 155 8.47 20.50 30.83
CA PRO A 155 8.57 21.91 31.20
C PRO A 155 9.46 22.78 30.29
N PHE A 156 10.33 22.15 29.52
CA PHE A 156 11.24 22.85 28.58
C PHE A 156 10.64 23.11 27.20
N GLY A 157 9.34 22.87 26.99
CA GLY A 157 8.65 23.12 25.71
C GLY A 157 8.92 22.11 24.60
N ILE A 158 9.47 20.96 24.92
CA ILE A 158 9.69 19.85 23.99
C ILE A 158 8.87 18.62 24.38
N LEU A 159 8.61 17.75 23.43
CA LEU A 159 7.85 16.51 23.63
C LEU A 159 8.43 15.67 24.76
N HIS A 160 7.56 15.21 25.66
CA HIS A 160 7.94 14.34 26.77
C HIS A 160 8.16 12.90 26.29
N GLY A 161 9.29 12.30 26.65
CA GLY A 161 9.61 10.90 26.27
C GLY A 161 8.55 9.90 26.70
N GLY A 162 7.94 10.06 27.89
CA GLY A 162 6.83 9.22 28.34
C GLY A 162 5.59 9.33 27.47
N ALA A 163 5.25 10.51 26.94
CA ALA A 163 4.15 10.68 25.99
C ALA A 163 4.47 9.98 24.65
N THR A 164 5.74 10.05 24.22
CA THR A 164 6.22 9.34 23.03
C THR A 164 6.11 7.81 23.18
N LEU A 165 6.45 7.28 24.36
CA LEU A 165 6.31 5.84 24.65
C LEU A 165 4.83 5.42 24.68
N ALA A 166 3.95 6.24 25.28
CA ALA A 166 2.50 5.99 25.29
C ALA A 166 1.91 5.97 23.87
N LEU A 167 2.36 6.88 22.99
CA LEU A 167 1.97 6.87 21.58
C LEU A 167 2.41 5.59 20.87
N ALA A 168 3.66 5.15 21.10
CA ALA A 168 4.20 3.93 20.50
C ALA A 168 3.48 2.66 20.99
N GLU A 169 3.21 2.57 22.30
CA GLU A 169 2.47 1.45 22.89
C GLU A 169 1.04 1.38 22.35
N THR A 170 0.40 2.53 22.16
CA THR A 170 -0.94 2.67 21.57
C THR A 170 -0.96 2.13 20.14
N VAL A 171 -0.02 2.53 19.29
CA VAL A 171 0.12 2.09 17.90
C VAL A 171 0.34 0.58 17.82
N ALA A 172 1.30 0.05 18.56
CA ALA A 172 1.61 -1.37 18.58
C ALA A 172 0.46 -2.22 19.17
N GLY A 173 -0.26 -1.66 20.17
CA GLY A 173 -1.44 -2.28 20.76
C GLY A 173 -2.54 -2.52 19.75
N LEU A 174 -2.92 -1.50 18.98
CA LEU A 174 -3.90 -1.64 17.90
C LEU A 174 -3.44 -2.65 16.84
N GLY A 175 -2.19 -2.56 16.39
CA GLY A 175 -1.66 -3.51 15.41
C GLY A 175 -1.73 -4.96 15.88
N SER A 176 -1.41 -5.21 17.14
CA SER A 176 -1.56 -6.55 17.72
C SER A 176 -3.01 -6.99 17.89
N MET A 177 -3.93 -6.06 18.17
CA MET A 177 -5.38 -6.37 18.24
C MET A 177 -5.97 -6.76 16.87
N ILE A 178 -5.52 -6.13 15.79
CA ILE A 178 -5.91 -6.49 14.41
C ILE A 178 -5.49 -7.92 14.07
N LEU A 179 -4.32 -8.34 14.56
CA LEU A 179 -3.74 -9.65 14.30
C LEU A 179 -4.26 -10.76 15.23
N ALA A 180 -4.82 -10.40 16.37
CA ALA A 180 -5.31 -11.34 17.38
C ALA A 180 -6.61 -12.03 16.93
N LYS A 181 -6.75 -13.28 17.32
CA LYS A 181 -7.99 -14.05 17.07
C LYS A 181 -9.12 -13.59 18.01
N PRO A 182 -10.39 -13.89 17.69
CA PRO A 182 -11.54 -13.50 18.52
C PRO A 182 -11.49 -14.00 19.98
N ASP A 183 -10.81 -15.12 20.22
CA ASP A 183 -10.62 -15.75 21.53
C ASP A 183 -9.32 -15.31 22.22
N GLU A 184 -8.64 -14.32 21.69
CA GLU A 184 -7.38 -13.80 22.23
C GLU A 184 -7.55 -12.37 22.75
N ILE A 185 -6.69 -11.99 23.70
CA ILE A 185 -6.52 -10.63 24.20
C ILE A 185 -5.07 -10.22 24.09
N VAL A 186 -4.87 -8.94 23.82
CA VAL A 186 -3.54 -8.33 23.69
C VAL A 186 -3.25 -7.53 24.94
N VAL A 187 -2.06 -7.75 25.52
CA VAL A 187 -1.60 -7.02 26.71
C VAL A 187 -0.18 -6.53 26.46
N GLY A 188 0.09 -5.25 26.72
CA GLY A 188 1.44 -4.69 26.68
C GLY A 188 2.35 -5.40 27.66
N MET A 189 3.53 -5.81 27.21
CA MET A 189 4.51 -6.52 28.04
C MET A 189 5.76 -5.70 28.25
N GLN A 190 6.23 -5.02 27.22
CA GLN A 190 7.43 -4.20 27.27
C GLN A 190 7.35 -3.06 26.25
N VAL A 191 7.80 -1.88 26.68
CA VAL A 191 8.09 -0.75 25.80
C VAL A 191 9.47 -0.22 26.12
N SER A 192 10.30 -0.01 25.10
CA SER A 192 11.64 0.58 25.27
C SER A 192 11.98 1.41 24.03
N GLY A 193 12.60 2.57 24.24
CA GLY A 193 12.87 3.46 23.15
C GLY A 193 14.08 4.35 23.34
N ASN A 194 14.62 4.79 22.22
CA ASN A 194 15.68 5.78 22.13
C ASN A 194 15.12 7.09 21.57
N HIS A 195 15.29 8.18 22.31
CA HIS A 195 14.94 9.52 21.90
C HIS A 195 16.18 10.17 21.27
N MET A 196 16.12 10.49 19.99
CA MET A 196 17.28 10.96 19.21
C MET A 196 17.22 12.44 18.88
N SER A 197 16.00 13.00 18.82
CA SER A 197 15.82 14.42 18.58
C SER A 197 14.56 14.95 19.27
N SER A 198 14.40 16.27 19.30
CA SER A 198 13.26 16.93 19.94
C SER A 198 12.21 17.32 18.91
N ALA A 199 10.94 17.18 19.28
CA ALA A 199 9.80 17.87 18.70
C ALA A 199 9.38 19.00 19.66
N HIS A 200 9.01 20.17 19.13
CA HIS A 200 8.70 21.35 19.92
C HIS A 200 7.20 21.57 20.05
N GLU A 201 6.81 22.32 21.07
CA GLU A 201 5.42 22.75 21.25
C GLU A 201 4.88 23.42 20.00
N GLY A 202 3.64 23.07 19.62
CA GLY A 202 2.99 23.50 18.38
C GLY A 202 3.18 22.54 17.20
N ASP A 203 4.07 21.55 17.32
CA ASP A 203 4.24 20.49 16.33
C ASP A 203 3.20 19.36 16.55
N THR A 204 3.06 18.50 15.54
CA THR A 204 2.32 17.25 15.63
C THR A 204 3.24 16.12 15.20
N VAL A 205 3.48 15.18 16.11
CA VAL A 205 4.30 14.00 15.78
C VAL A 205 3.46 12.89 15.19
N ARG A 206 4.05 12.13 14.28
CA ARG A 206 3.48 10.95 13.63
C ARG A 206 4.27 9.72 14.02
N ALA A 207 3.60 8.73 14.59
CA ALA A 207 4.17 7.42 14.88
C ALA A 207 3.83 6.45 13.76
N VAL A 208 4.81 5.69 13.31
CA VAL A 208 4.69 4.62 12.30
C VAL A 208 5.16 3.32 12.92
N GLY A 209 4.22 2.44 13.23
CA GLY A 209 4.48 1.11 13.76
C GLY A 209 4.51 0.08 12.65
N THR A 210 5.56 -0.73 12.60
CA THR A 210 5.69 -1.90 11.71
C THR A 210 5.94 -3.14 12.52
N ILE A 211 5.26 -4.26 12.16
CA ILE A 211 5.48 -5.52 12.84
C ILE A 211 6.80 -6.13 12.39
N ILE A 212 7.61 -6.60 13.33
CA ILE A 212 8.88 -7.27 13.05
C ILE A 212 8.89 -8.73 13.48
N HIS A 213 7.93 -9.13 14.35
CA HIS A 213 7.74 -10.52 14.72
C HIS A 213 6.27 -10.78 15.09
N LYS A 214 5.65 -11.73 14.39
CA LYS A 214 4.29 -12.23 14.64
C LYS A 214 4.38 -13.65 15.17
N GLY A 215 4.53 -13.78 16.49
CA GLY A 215 4.58 -15.07 17.18
C GLY A 215 3.21 -15.49 17.71
N ARG A 216 3.08 -16.77 18.11
CA ARG A 216 1.84 -17.32 18.67
C ARG A 216 1.46 -16.72 20.02
N SER A 217 2.42 -16.33 20.83
CA SER A 217 2.24 -15.82 22.19
C SER A 217 2.71 -14.38 22.38
N SER A 218 3.37 -13.81 21.39
CA SER A 218 3.84 -12.41 21.43
C SER A 218 3.98 -11.81 20.05
N HIS A 219 3.72 -10.51 19.97
CA HIS A 219 4.02 -9.69 18.80
C HIS A 219 5.08 -8.65 19.18
N VAL A 220 6.03 -8.41 18.26
CA VAL A 220 7.07 -7.38 18.44
C VAL A 220 6.94 -6.35 17.34
N TRP A 221 6.86 -5.10 17.74
CA TRP A 221 6.71 -3.95 16.84
C TRP A 221 7.91 -3.02 16.94
N ASN A 222 8.31 -2.44 15.81
CA ASN A 222 9.13 -1.24 15.77
C ASN A 222 8.21 -0.05 15.54
N VAL A 223 8.35 1.01 16.32
CA VAL A 223 7.58 2.24 16.17
C VAL A 223 8.54 3.41 16.08
N ASP A 224 8.60 4.02 14.93
CA ASP A 224 9.39 5.22 14.68
C ASP A 224 8.48 6.44 14.75
N VAL A 225 8.93 7.48 15.45
CA VAL A 225 8.17 8.72 15.67
C VAL A 225 8.88 9.87 14.98
N PHE A 226 8.14 10.61 14.15
CA PHE A 226 8.63 11.68 13.32
C PHE A 226 7.93 13.01 13.64
N THR A 227 8.61 14.13 13.43
CA THR A 227 7.98 15.46 13.40
C THR A 227 7.11 15.63 12.14
N SER A 228 6.36 16.73 12.06
CA SER A 228 5.63 17.14 10.84
C SER A 228 6.54 17.39 9.62
N THR A 229 7.85 17.56 9.83
CA THR A 229 8.88 17.71 8.78
C THR A 229 9.67 16.42 8.52
N ASP A 230 9.13 15.26 8.91
CA ASP A 230 9.74 13.93 8.75
C ASP A 230 11.10 13.74 9.44
N LYS A 231 11.43 14.56 10.45
CA LYS A 231 12.63 14.36 11.27
C LYS A 231 12.35 13.27 12.30
N LEU A 232 13.20 12.23 12.35
CA LEU A 232 13.09 11.16 13.35
C LEU A 232 13.32 11.68 14.76
N VAL A 233 12.31 11.53 15.63
CA VAL A 233 12.34 11.92 17.04
C VAL A 233 12.73 10.76 17.92
N SER A 234 12.12 9.59 17.69
CA SER A 234 12.33 8.41 18.53
C SER A 234 12.18 7.14 17.73
N SER A 235 12.91 6.08 18.12
CA SER A 235 12.70 4.70 17.65
C SER A 235 12.46 3.80 18.85
N ILE A 236 11.34 3.08 18.84
CA ILE A 236 10.77 2.43 20.00
C ILE A 236 10.44 0.98 19.66
N ARG A 237 10.82 0.07 20.57
CA ARG A 237 10.46 -1.33 20.52
C ARG A 237 9.31 -1.60 21.48
N VAL A 238 8.24 -2.21 20.97
CA VAL A 238 7.09 -2.62 21.78
C VAL A 238 6.87 -4.12 21.63
N VAL A 239 6.67 -4.79 22.77
CA VAL A 239 6.33 -6.21 22.81
C VAL A 239 4.96 -6.36 23.47
N ASN A 240 4.06 -7.02 22.76
CA ASN A 240 2.73 -7.37 23.26
C ASN A 240 2.62 -8.88 23.48
N SER A 241 2.01 -9.28 24.58
CA SER A 241 1.64 -10.65 24.88
C SER A 241 0.27 -10.97 24.32
N ILE A 242 0.12 -12.16 23.74
CA ILE A 242 -1.16 -12.68 23.21
C ILE A 242 -1.63 -13.79 24.14
N LEU A 243 -2.74 -13.55 24.82
CA LEU A 243 -3.30 -14.42 25.84
C LEU A 243 -4.65 -14.98 25.39
N LYS A 244 -4.98 -16.21 25.79
CA LYS A 244 -6.33 -16.75 25.60
C LYS A 244 -7.31 -16.11 26.58
N LYS A 245 -8.52 -15.77 26.10
CA LYS A 245 -9.63 -15.41 26.97
C LYS A 245 -9.98 -16.64 27.84
N LYS A 246 -10.20 -16.37 29.13
CA LYS A 246 -10.70 -17.39 30.06
C LYS A 246 -12.21 -17.57 29.92
#